data_61c6b58cfd2c0f30d3f8715b8713a614
#
_entry.id   61c6b58cfd2c0f30d3f8715b8713a614
#
_cell.length_a   1.000
_cell.length_b   1.000
_cell.length_c   1.000
_cell.angle_alpha   90.00
_cell.angle_beta   90.00
_cell.angle_gamma   90.00
#
_symmetry.space_group_name_H-M   'P 1'
#
loop_
_entity.id
_entity.type
_entity.pdbx_description
1 polymer ?
#
loop_
_entity_poly.entity_id
_entity_poly.type
_entity_poly.pdbx_seq_one_letter_code
_entity_poly.pdbx_strand_id
1 'polypeptide(L)'
;MVSGSNDGEWVARLLRVWGQIPIRGSRHKGGVLAIKKMVEIMRQQGCNAGIVADGSQGPASRAQKGAVVLARETGAPIVPTGFAARPAYRFNSWDRTILPFPGSKVVMVFGQPITVPPDARGAFIEEFRRKLEDSLNALTRIAEDTIG
;
A
#
# COMPACT_ATOMS: atom_id res chain seq x y z
N MET A 1 0.38 -6.31 -1.95
CA MET A 1 -0.82 -7.18 -2.08
C MET A 1 -1.57 -6.80 -3.34
N VAL A 2 -2.03 -7.76 -4.13
CA VAL A 2 -2.67 -7.55 -5.44
C VAL A 2 -4.10 -8.08 -5.40
N SER A 3 -5.03 -7.41 -6.12
CA SER A 3 -6.44 -7.84 -6.22
C SER A 3 -6.60 -9.25 -6.81
N GLY A 4 -7.66 -9.95 -6.41
CA GLY A 4 -8.04 -11.26 -6.98
C GLY A 4 -8.72 -11.20 -8.35
N SER A 5 -8.95 -10.00 -8.92
CA SER A 5 -9.59 -9.78 -10.22
C SER A 5 -8.71 -10.17 -11.42
N ASN A 6 -9.29 -10.21 -12.61
CA ASN A 6 -8.54 -10.44 -13.86
C ASN A 6 -7.49 -9.35 -14.10
N ASP A 7 -7.79 -8.10 -13.79
CA ASP A 7 -6.82 -6.99 -13.88
C ASP A 7 -5.65 -7.19 -12.92
N GLY A 8 -5.92 -7.72 -11.72
CA GLY A 8 -4.90 -8.11 -10.77
C GLY A 8 -3.97 -9.22 -11.26
N GLU A 9 -4.40 -10.06 -12.22
CA GLU A 9 -3.54 -11.08 -12.82
C GLU A 9 -2.44 -10.46 -13.69
N TRP A 10 -2.78 -9.46 -14.50
CA TRP A 10 -1.78 -8.73 -15.29
C TRP A 10 -0.74 -8.04 -14.41
N VAL A 11 -1.19 -7.37 -13.33
CA VAL A 11 -0.29 -6.75 -12.36
C VAL A 11 0.59 -7.81 -11.68
N ALA A 12 0.03 -8.96 -11.30
CA ALA A 12 0.79 -10.02 -10.68
C ALA A 12 1.87 -10.61 -11.61
N ARG A 13 1.56 -10.76 -12.93
CA ARG A 13 2.55 -11.19 -13.92
C ARG A 13 3.69 -10.19 -14.07
N LEU A 14 3.36 -8.90 -14.18
CA LEU A 14 4.35 -7.84 -14.27
C LEU A 14 5.28 -7.80 -13.04
N LEU A 15 4.72 -7.91 -11.84
CA LEU A 15 5.48 -7.97 -10.60
C LEU A 15 6.43 -9.17 -10.55
N ARG A 16 6.02 -10.35 -11.05
CA ARG A 16 6.90 -11.52 -11.14
C ARG A 16 8.08 -11.31 -12.08
N VAL A 17 7.85 -10.64 -13.21
CA VAL A 17 8.94 -10.29 -14.15
C VAL A 17 9.99 -9.38 -13.47
N TRP A 18 9.56 -8.53 -12.53
CA TRP A 18 10.46 -7.68 -11.74
C TRP A 18 10.99 -8.34 -10.46
N GLY A 19 10.87 -9.67 -10.35
CA GLY A 19 11.36 -10.42 -9.20
C GLY A 19 10.58 -10.21 -7.91
N GLN A 20 9.37 -9.61 -7.98
CA GLN A 20 8.51 -9.40 -6.83
C GLN A 20 7.61 -10.63 -6.56
N ILE A 21 7.24 -10.84 -5.31
CA ILE A 21 6.32 -11.91 -4.89
C ILE A 21 4.91 -11.34 -4.77
N PRO A 22 4.02 -11.51 -5.77
CA PRO A 22 2.66 -10.99 -5.69
C PRO A 22 1.81 -11.83 -4.75
N ILE A 23 1.38 -11.26 -3.64
CA ILE A 23 0.44 -11.90 -2.72
C ILE A 23 -0.99 -11.47 -3.10
N ARG A 24 -1.82 -12.46 -3.42
CA ARG A 24 -3.22 -12.25 -3.79
C ARG A 24 -4.09 -12.15 -2.54
N GLY A 25 -4.92 -11.13 -2.46
CA GLY A 25 -5.82 -10.94 -1.33
C GLY A 25 -7.06 -10.11 -1.73
N SER A 26 -8.17 -10.37 -1.06
CA SER A 26 -9.41 -9.61 -1.19
C SER A 26 -9.99 -9.30 0.19
N ARG A 27 -10.98 -8.38 0.25
CA ARG A 27 -11.55 -7.82 1.50
C ARG A 27 -12.14 -8.84 2.49
N HIS A 28 -12.55 -10.02 2.03
CA HIS A 28 -13.15 -11.03 2.90
C HIS A 28 -12.08 -12.01 3.44
N LYS A 29 -12.40 -13.28 3.59
CA LYS A 29 -11.50 -14.32 4.12
C LYS A 29 -10.09 -14.33 3.48
N GLY A 30 -9.97 -13.84 2.21
CA GLY A 30 -8.70 -13.73 1.50
C GLY A 30 -7.75 -12.65 2.03
N GLY A 31 -8.24 -11.57 2.66
CA GLY A 31 -7.39 -10.50 3.20
C GLY A 31 -6.56 -10.94 4.41
N VAL A 32 -7.17 -11.66 5.34
CA VAL A 32 -6.48 -12.20 6.53
C VAL A 32 -5.43 -13.23 6.13
N LEU A 33 -5.76 -14.12 5.19
CA LEU A 33 -4.82 -15.13 4.68
C LEU A 33 -3.64 -14.47 3.95
N ALA A 34 -3.91 -13.41 3.17
CA ALA A 34 -2.85 -12.65 2.49
C ALA A 34 -1.88 -12.01 3.50
N ILE A 35 -2.39 -11.38 4.56
CA ILE A 35 -1.54 -10.79 5.61
C ILE A 35 -0.71 -11.88 6.31
N LYS A 36 -1.30 -13.02 6.68
CA LYS A 36 -0.55 -14.13 7.28
C LYS A 36 0.59 -14.60 6.37
N LYS A 37 0.31 -14.77 5.08
CA LYS A 37 1.32 -15.17 4.10
C LYS A 37 2.42 -14.11 3.94
N MET A 38 2.08 -12.83 3.97
CA MET A 38 3.06 -11.74 3.94
C MET A 38 3.97 -11.79 5.18
N VAL A 39 3.40 -11.96 6.38
CA VAL A 39 4.16 -12.12 7.62
C VAL A 39 5.16 -13.27 7.52
N GLU A 40 4.70 -14.42 7.04
CA GLU A 40 5.54 -15.61 6.86
C GLU A 40 6.72 -15.33 5.92
N ILE A 41 6.46 -14.78 4.73
CA ILE A 41 7.50 -14.48 3.74
C ILE A 41 8.48 -13.44 4.27
N MET A 42 7.98 -12.36 4.88
CA MET A 42 8.85 -11.33 5.45
C MET A 42 9.78 -11.88 6.54
N ARG A 43 9.28 -12.77 7.40
CA ARG A 43 10.09 -13.41 8.45
C ARG A 43 11.11 -14.41 7.89
N GLN A 44 10.74 -15.17 6.87
CA GLN A 44 11.62 -16.19 6.28
C GLN A 44 12.69 -15.60 5.38
N GLN A 45 12.36 -14.56 4.63
CA GLN A 45 13.24 -14.02 3.60
C GLN A 45 13.87 -12.67 3.97
N GLY A 46 13.49 -12.05 5.08
CA GLY A 46 14.00 -10.74 5.48
C GLY A 46 13.67 -9.62 4.48
N CYS A 47 12.59 -9.77 3.71
CA CYS A 47 12.21 -8.84 2.65
C CYS A 47 11.19 -7.80 3.12
N ASN A 48 11.08 -6.70 2.36
CA ASN A 48 10.06 -5.67 2.58
C ASN A 48 8.76 -6.02 1.86
N ALA A 49 7.64 -5.45 2.32
CA ALA A 49 6.33 -5.62 1.69
C ALA A 49 5.76 -4.29 1.20
N GLY A 50 5.23 -4.28 -0.03
CA GLY A 50 4.45 -3.17 -0.57
C GLY A 50 2.95 -3.42 -0.44
N ILE A 51 2.21 -2.46 0.11
CA ILE A 51 0.75 -2.52 0.26
C ILE A 51 0.12 -1.24 -0.28
N VAL A 52 -0.90 -1.39 -1.11
CA VAL A 52 -1.82 -0.28 -1.44
C VAL A 52 -2.79 -0.15 -0.26
N ALA A 53 -2.69 0.98 0.44
CA ALA A 53 -3.26 1.12 1.79
C ALA A 53 -4.80 1.15 1.82
N ASP A 54 -5.46 1.68 0.78
CA ASP A 54 -6.92 1.72 0.65
C ASP A 54 -7.53 0.41 0.14
N GLY A 55 -6.69 -0.56 -0.24
CA GLY A 55 -7.11 -1.89 -0.67
C GLY A 55 -7.69 -1.90 -2.07
N SER A 56 -8.35 -3.01 -2.45
CA SER A 56 -8.85 -3.24 -3.80
C SER A 56 -10.27 -2.74 -4.07
N GLN A 57 -10.96 -2.23 -3.06
CA GLN A 57 -12.39 -1.84 -3.15
C GLN A 57 -12.68 -0.49 -2.50
N GLY A 58 -11.66 0.25 -2.09
CA GLY A 58 -11.78 1.57 -1.47
C GLY A 58 -12.51 1.61 -0.12
N PRO A 59 -13.02 2.74 0.28
CA PRO A 59 -12.99 4.01 -0.48
C PRO A 59 -11.59 4.59 -0.65
N ALA A 60 -11.41 5.40 -1.72
CA ALA A 60 -10.13 6.06 -2.00
C ALA A 60 -9.65 6.90 -0.82
N SER A 61 -8.33 6.97 -0.66
CA SER A 61 -7.68 7.78 0.39
C SER A 61 -8.03 7.36 1.83
N ARG A 62 -8.57 6.17 2.01
CA ARG A 62 -8.88 5.61 3.33
C ARG A 62 -8.07 4.36 3.61
N ALA A 63 -7.10 4.46 4.51
CA ALA A 63 -6.24 3.34 4.85
C ALA A 63 -7.03 2.19 5.51
N GLN A 64 -6.72 0.98 5.12
CA GLN A 64 -7.25 -0.25 5.73
C GLN A 64 -6.30 -0.74 6.83
N LYS A 65 -6.82 -1.54 7.76
CA LYS A 65 -6.05 -2.06 8.91
C LYS A 65 -4.92 -3.02 8.53
N GLY A 66 -4.91 -3.52 7.30
CA GLY A 66 -3.98 -4.56 6.85
C GLY A 66 -2.51 -4.21 7.03
N ALA A 67 -2.10 -2.98 6.65
CA ALA A 67 -0.72 -2.51 6.82
C ALA A 67 -0.31 -2.40 8.29
N VAL A 68 -1.22 -1.92 9.14
CA VAL A 68 -0.98 -1.79 10.59
C VAL A 68 -0.85 -3.17 11.26
N VAL A 69 -1.72 -4.12 10.88
CA VAL A 69 -1.63 -5.50 11.38
C VAL A 69 -0.34 -6.17 10.92
N LEU A 70 0.07 -5.98 9.64
CA LEU A 70 1.33 -6.52 9.14
C LEU A 70 2.52 -5.99 9.92
N ALA A 71 2.58 -4.68 10.14
CA ALA A 71 3.64 -4.03 10.91
C ALA A 71 3.71 -4.55 12.36
N ARG A 72 2.56 -4.66 13.02
CA ARG A 72 2.48 -5.25 14.38
C ARG A 72 3.02 -6.68 14.43
N GLU A 73 2.63 -7.52 13.47
CA GLU A 73 3.03 -8.94 13.47
C GLU A 73 4.50 -9.14 13.09
N THR A 74 5.07 -8.26 12.29
CA THR A 74 6.46 -8.39 11.82
C THR A 74 7.46 -7.57 12.62
N GLY A 75 6.99 -6.52 13.34
CA GLY A 75 7.85 -5.51 13.97
C GLY A 75 8.47 -4.53 12.96
N ALA A 76 8.21 -4.70 11.66
CA ALA A 76 8.70 -3.78 10.63
C ALA A 76 7.96 -2.45 10.67
N PRO A 77 8.64 -1.30 10.57
CA PRO A 77 7.99 0.00 10.50
C PRO A 77 7.23 0.17 9.18
N ILE A 78 6.14 0.91 9.22
CA ILE A 78 5.44 1.36 8.01
C ILE A 78 6.11 2.65 7.53
N VAL A 79 6.56 2.69 6.28
CA VAL A 79 7.00 3.92 5.62
C VAL A 79 5.89 4.40 4.69
N PRO A 80 5.09 5.41 5.08
CA PRO A 80 4.08 5.97 4.20
C PRO A 80 4.74 6.61 2.99
N THR A 81 4.16 6.40 1.81
CA THR A 81 4.71 6.94 0.56
C THR A 81 3.61 7.56 -0.27
N GLY A 82 3.75 8.83 -0.61
CA GLY A 82 2.96 9.54 -1.59
C GLY A 82 3.68 9.62 -2.93
N PHE A 83 2.96 9.66 -4.04
CA PHE A 83 3.56 9.88 -5.34
C PHE A 83 2.64 10.68 -6.26
N ALA A 84 3.25 11.40 -7.21
CA ALA A 84 2.58 12.08 -8.31
C ALA A 84 3.38 11.92 -9.60
N ALA A 85 2.71 12.00 -10.74
CA ALA A 85 3.36 11.90 -12.04
C ALA A 85 2.73 12.88 -13.05
N ARG A 86 3.58 13.48 -13.92
CA ARG A 86 3.12 14.41 -14.97
C ARG A 86 4.06 14.37 -16.20
N PRO A 87 3.52 14.26 -17.42
CA PRO A 87 2.11 13.98 -17.75
C PRO A 87 1.71 12.55 -17.37
N ALA A 88 0.43 12.34 -17.03
CA ALA A 88 -0.06 11.02 -16.66
C ALA A 88 -1.52 10.85 -17.09
N TYR A 89 -1.92 9.64 -17.43
CA TYR A 89 -3.31 9.25 -17.60
C TYR A 89 -3.93 8.94 -16.24
N ARG A 90 -5.08 9.52 -15.92
CA ARG A 90 -5.87 9.19 -14.73
C ARG A 90 -7.05 8.33 -15.15
N PHE A 91 -7.12 7.13 -14.62
CA PHE A 91 -8.26 6.25 -14.86
C PHE A 91 -9.52 6.79 -14.19
N ASN A 92 -10.66 6.62 -14.86
CA ASN A 92 -11.96 6.90 -14.25
C ASN A 92 -12.40 5.70 -13.37
N SER A 93 -11.56 5.39 -12.37
CA SER A 93 -11.77 4.35 -11.38
C SER A 93 -12.00 4.99 -10.00
N TRP A 94 -12.52 4.22 -9.05
CA TRP A 94 -12.81 4.70 -7.70
C TRP A 94 -11.53 5.23 -6.99
N ASP A 95 -10.36 4.68 -7.29
CA ASP A 95 -9.05 5.03 -6.74
C ASP A 95 -8.29 6.07 -7.58
N ARG A 96 -8.83 6.46 -8.74
CA ARG A 96 -8.19 7.37 -9.70
C ARG A 96 -6.75 7.00 -10.00
N THR A 97 -6.49 5.69 -10.16
CA THR A 97 -5.16 5.17 -10.50
C THR A 97 -4.49 6.03 -11.57
N ILE A 98 -3.21 6.34 -11.36
CA ILE A 98 -2.40 7.16 -12.25
C ILE A 98 -1.47 6.24 -13.04
N LEU A 99 -1.45 6.39 -14.37
CA LEU A 99 -0.50 5.73 -15.24
C LEU A 99 0.41 6.80 -15.88
N PRO A 100 1.67 6.90 -15.45
CA PRO A 100 2.65 7.79 -16.08
C PRO A 100 2.90 7.41 -17.53
N PHE A 101 3.06 8.38 -18.42
CA PHE A 101 3.55 8.12 -19.78
C PHE A 101 5.06 7.88 -19.76
N PRO A 102 5.62 7.21 -20.78
CA PRO A 102 7.07 7.15 -20.95
C PRO A 102 7.68 8.56 -20.98
N GLY A 103 8.71 8.79 -20.17
CA GLY A 103 9.34 10.11 -20.02
C GLY A 103 8.66 11.08 -19.05
N SER A 104 7.61 10.65 -18.33
CA SER A 104 6.98 11.46 -17.30
C SER A 104 7.93 11.77 -16.14
N LYS A 105 7.82 12.99 -15.61
CA LYS A 105 8.37 13.31 -14.29
C LYS A 105 7.55 12.57 -13.24
N VAL A 106 8.22 11.89 -12.31
CA VAL A 106 7.60 11.23 -11.16
C VAL A 106 8.22 11.78 -9.88
N VAL A 107 7.39 12.19 -8.94
CA VAL A 107 7.80 12.62 -7.60
C VAL A 107 7.31 11.57 -6.61
N MET A 108 8.22 11.07 -5.77
CA MET A 108 7.90 10.19 -4.65
C MET A 108 8.32 10.88 -3.36
N VAL A 109 7.42 10.92 -2.39
CA VAL A 109 7.64 11.54 -1.07
C VAL A 109 7.47 10.46 -0.01
N PHE A 110 8.48 10.30 0.84
CA PHE A 110 8.48 9.34 1.93
C PHE A 110 8.22 10.06 3.25
N GLY A 111 7.31 9.52 4.04
CA GLY A 111 6.99 10.03 5.36
C GLY A 111 7.84 9.41 6.46
N GLN A 112 7.64 9.90 7.69
CA GLN A 112 8.30 9.33 8.86
C GLN A 112 7.83 7.89 9.10
N PRO A 113 8.74 6.96 9.43
CA PRO A 113 8.38 5.60 9.76
C PRO A 113 7.41 5.53 10.93
N ILE A 114 6.38 4.70 10.83
CA ILE A 114 5.38 4.44 11.87
C ILE A 114 5.65 3.06 12.44
N THR A 115 6.10 2.98 13.68
CA THR A 115 6.29 1.73 14.41
C THR A 115 5.02 1.39 15.18
N VAL A 116 4.51 0.17 15.00
CA VAL A 116 3.31 -0.34 15.68
C VAL A 116 3.73 -1.28 16.80
N PRO A 117 3.37 -1.01 18.06
CA PRO A 117 3.70 -1.89 19.17
C PRO A 117 3.08 -3.30 19.00
N PRO A 118 3.76 -4.37 19.43
CA PRO A 118 3.27 -5.74 19.26
C PRO A 118 2.01 -6.04 20.08
N ASP A 119 1.77 -5.28 21.13
CA ASP A 119 0.59 -5.37 22.00
C ASP A 119 -0.58 -4.49 21.53
N ALA A 120 -0.44 -3.71 20.46
CA ALA A 120 -1.51 -2.87 19.93
C ALA A 120 -2.76 -3.70 19.57
N ARG A 121 -3.91 -3.34 20.16
CA ARG A 121 -5.20 -4.02 19.98
C ARG A 121 -6.33 -2.98 19.85
N GLY A 122 -7.46 -3.40 19.33
CA GLY A 122 -8.70 -2.64 19.35
C GLY A 122 -8.56 -1.19 18.88
N ALA A 123 -8.72 -0.24 19.81
CA ALA A 123 -8.65 1.20 19.55
C ALA A 123 -7.25 1.66 19.08
N PHE A 124 -6.18 1.06 19.59
CA PHE A 124 -4.82 1.41 19.16
C PHE A 124 -4.57 1.06 17.69
N ILE A 125 -5.06 -0.07 17.20
CA ILE A 125 -4.98 -0.38 15.77
C ILE A 125 -5.69 0.67 14.92
N GLU A 126 -6.82 1.18 15.39
CA GLU A 126 -7.56 2.23 14.69
C GLU A 126 -6.84 3.58 14.73
N GLU A 127 -6.17 3.90 15.83
CA GLU A 127 -5.32 5.10 15.96
C GLU A 127 -4.17 5.06 14.95
N PHE A 128 -3.41 3.96 14.89
CA PHE A 128 -2.34 3.79 13.91
C PHE A 128 -2.84 3.79 12.47
N ARG A 129 -4.03 3.24 12.21
CA ARG A 129 -4.68 3.30 10.91
C ARG A 129 -4.95 4.74 10.50
N ARG A 130 -5.50 5.57 11.39
CA ARG A 130 -5.75 7.00 11.12
C ARG A 130 -4.44 7.76 10.91
N LYS A 131 -3.45 7.54 11.76
CA LYS A 131 -2.12 8.14 11.61
C LYS A 131 -1.50 7.84 10.24
N LEU A 132 -1.62 6.59 9.78
CA LEU A 132 -1.18 6.17 8.45
C LEU A 132 -1.98 6.90 7.34
N GLU A 133 -3.30 6.96 7.46
CA GLU A 133 -4.20 7.64 6.52
C GLU A 133 -3.86 9.11 6.38
N ASP A 134 -3.73 9.83 7.50
CA ASP A 134 -3.38 11.25 7.52
C ASP A 134 -2.01 11.50 6.87
N SER A 135 -1.03 10.66 7.19
CA SER A 135 0.30 10.73 6.60
C SER A 135 0.27 10.51 5.08
N LEU A 136 -0.42 9.48 4.60
CA LEU A 136 -0.53 9.19 3.16
C LEU A 136 -1.22 10.33 2.39
N ASN A 137 -2.29 10.88 2.95
CA ASN A 137 -3.02 11.99 2.35
C ASN A 137 -2.16 13.27 2.28
N ALA A 138 -1.41 13.57 3.34
CA ALA A 138 -0.48 14.70 3.36
C ALA A 138 0.65 14.53 2.33
N LEU A 139 1.27 13.36 2.27
CA LEU A 139 2.37 13.06 1.34
C LEU A 139 1.92 13.09 -0.13
N THR A 140 0.70 12.64 -0.42
CA THR A 140 0.13 12.71 -1.77
C THR A 140 -0.03 14.16 -2.21
N ARG A 141 -0.55 15.04 -1.34
CA ARG A 141 -0.64 16.49 -1.63
C ARG A 141 0.73 17.11 -1.87
N ILE A 142 1.71 16.82 -1.00
CA ILE A 142 3.08 17.32 -1.16
C ILE A 142 3.66 16.86 -2.51
N ALA A 143 3.45 15.62 -2.93
CA ALA A 143 3.91 15.12 -4.22
C ALA A 143 3.22 15.84 -5.39
N GLU A 144 1.91 16.07 -5.29
CA GLU A 144 1.12 16.82 -6.30
C GLU A 144 1.57 18.27 -6.40
N ASP A 145 1.77 18.96 -5.28
CA ASP A 145 2.27 20.35 -5.24
C ASP A 145 3.69 20.48 -5.80
N THR A 146 4.55 19.47 -5.54
CA THR A 146 5.94 19.47 -6.01
C THR A 146 6.06 19.24 -7.51
N ILE A 147 5.11 18.50 -8.10
CA ILE A 147 5.18 18.19 -9.53
C ILE A 147 4.62 19.32 -10.41
N GLY A 148 3.85 20.20 -9.84
CA GLY A 148 3.30 21.41 -10.49
C GLY A 148 2.08 21.11 -11.34
#